data_054c0e1393a957ccb70f9a9def50ec8e
#
_entry.id   054c0e1393a957ccb70f9a9def50ec8e
#
_cell.length_a   1.000
_cell.length_b   1.000
_cell.length_c   1.000
_cell.angle_alpha   90.00
_cell.angle_beta   90.00
_cell.angle_gamma   90.00
#
_symmetry.space_group_name_H-M   'P 1'
#
loop_
_entity.id
_entity.type
_entity.pdbx_description
1 polymer ?
#
loop_
_entity_poly.entity_id
_entity_poly.type
_entity_poly.pdbx_seq_one_letter_code
_entity_poly.pdbx_strand_id
1 'polypeptide(L)'
;MGVKHEYSGSQGRISIFFGNMSKAPLTNVRAVIDEVDHLRVQKTGTQGLLDDDENGGCTVAVRTQARLLLMVEVAAPFDDAPAMRVCFTTPGGEVHEYPLRLPIVATCFMEPVTLEPEAFMHRWKSLEGQDRECQEVIKTPPDAPPIDEEYMKRIVKIVTEGLKFGRCEGCDTTPWTVSGASTFRTGAKDLKGNNINVGCLVRVEANPTHGAFRVTTRTLHPLCSKAVKNVALVSIKLA
;
A
#
# COMPACT_ATOMS: atom_id res chain seq x y z
N MET A 1 11.21 -11.32 10.61
CA MET A 1 11.42 -10.37 9.50
C MET A 1 10.99 -9.00 9.95
N GLY A 2 11.73 -7.94 9.61
CA GLY A 2 11.38 -6.54 9.87
C GLY A 2 11.40 -5.75 8.57
N VAL A 3 10.59 -4.68 8.49
CA VAL A 3 10.53 -3.81 7.31
C VAL A 3 10.63 -2.36 7.75
N LYS A 4 11.42 -1.57 7.02
CA LYS A 4 11.42 -0.10 7.07
C LYS A 4 11.24 0.42 5.67
N HIS A 5 10.41 1.42 5.48
CA HIS A 5 10.15 1.98 4.17
C HIS A 5 9.93 3.49 4.24
N GLU A 6 10.27 4.16 3.16
CA GLU A 6 10.08 5.60 2.94
C GLU A 6 9.63 5.79 1.50
N TYR A 7 8.69 6.70 1.26
CA TYR A 7 8.17 6.99 -0.07
C TYR A 7 8.11 8.50 -0.31
N SER A 8 8.44 8.90 -1.55
CA SER A 8 8.33 10.27 -2.01
C SER A 8 7.93 10.28 -3.49
N GLY A 9 6.79 10.85 -3.80
CA GLY A 9 6.24 10.85 -5.15
C GLY A 9 6.02 9.43 -5.69
N SER A 10 6.60 9.14 -6.85
CA SER A 10 6.55 7.81 -7.48
C SER A 10 7.62 6.84 -6.99
N GLN A 11 8.50 7.25 -6.08
CA GLN A 11 9.64 6.47 -5.65
C GLN A 11 9.52 6.03 -4.19
N GLY A 12 10.16 4.91 -3.87
CA GLY A 12 10.24 4.39 -2.53
C GLY A 12 11.56 3.68 -2.26
N ARG A 13 11.92 3.65 -0.99
CA ARG A 13 13.06 2.91 -0.47
C ARG A 13 12.57 1.93 0.59
N ILE A 14 12.84 0.65 0.40
CA ILE A 14 12.40 -0.41 1.29
C ILE A 14 13.63 -1.15 1.81
N SER A 15 13.74 -1.29 3.14
CA SER A 15 14.74 -2.13 3.79
C SER A 15 14.02 -3.31 4.45
N ILE A 16 14.34 -4.52 4.03
CA ILE A 16 13.81 -5.76 4.61
C ILE A 16 14.93 -6.43 5.40
N PHE A 17 14.66 -6.80 6.64
CA PHE A 17 15.61 -7.43 7.54
C PHE A 17 15.20 -8.87 7.79
N PHE A 18 16.10 -9.80 7.51
CA PHE A 18 15.92 -11.23 7.75
C PHE A 18 16.81 -11.65 8.92
N GLY A 19 16.19 -12.00 10.05
CA GLY A 19 16.92 -12.43 11.25
C GLY A 19 16.97 -13.95 11.35
N ASN A 20 18.16 -14.51 11.62
CA ASN A 20 18.33 -15.92 11.93
C ASN A 20 18.22 -16.14 13.44
N MET A 21 17.10 -16.67 13.89
CA MET A 21 16.85 -17.02 15.30
C MET A 21 17.06 -18.52 15.57
N SER A 22 17.54 -19.28 14.59
CA SER A 22 17.85 -20.70 14.75
C SER A 22 19.17 -20.91 15.53
N LYS A 23 19.49 -22.17 15.82
CA LYS A 23 20.73 -22.55 16.52
C LYS A 23 21.92 -22.76 15.58
N ALA A 24 21.74 -22.59 14.28
CA ALA A 24 22.74 -22.86 13.27
C ALA A 24 22.72 -21.80 12.17
N PRO A 25 23.80 -21.59 11.41
CA PRO A 25 23.81 -20.64 10.30
C PRO A 25 22.88 -21.11 9.18
N LEU A 26 22.26 -20.14 8.49
CA LEU A 26 21.51 -20.37 7.27
C LEU A 26 22.39 -19.97 6.08
N THR A 27 22.53 -20.87 5.10
CA THR A 27 23.33 -20.63 3.90
C THR A 27 22.44 -20.41 2.69
N ASN A 28 22.99 -19.88 1.61
CA ASN A 28 22.27 -19.61 0.36
C ASN A 28 21.01 -18.78 0.58
N VAL A 29 21.03 -17.86 1.55
CA VAL A 29 19.89 -16.96 1.81
C VAL A 29 19.77 -15.98 0.68
N ARG A 30 18.65 -16.00 -0.01
CA ARG A 30 18.35 -15.11 -1.15
C ARG A 30 16.88 -14.72 -1.17
N ALA A 31 16.58 -13.54 -1.76
CA ALA A 31 15.23 -13.14 -2.08
C ALA A 31 15.09 -12.92 -3.59
N VAL A 32 14.12 -13.56 -4.17
CA VAL A 32 13.74 -13.41 -5.58
C VAL A 32 12.45 -12.61 -5.61
N ILE A 33 12.41 -11.54 -6.39
CA ILE A 33 11.23 -10.68 -6.55
C ILE A 33 10.79 -10.81 -8.00
N ASP A 34 9.51 -11.10 -8.20
CA ASP A 34 8.96 -11.25 -9.55
C ASP A 34 8.89 -9.86 -10.23
N GLU A 35 9.27 -9.81 -11.49
CA GLU A 35 9.15 -8.62 -12.32
C GLU A 35 7.68 -8.37 -12.66
N VAL A 36 7.28 -7.11 -12.62
CA VAL A 36 5.94 -6.64 -12.98
C VAL A 36 6.01 -5.30 -13.70
N ASP A 37 5.13 -5.05 -14.67
CA ASP A 37 5.18 -3.86 -15.50
C ASP A 37 4.86 -2.55 -14.75
N HIS A 38 4.06 -2.65 -13.69
CA HIS A 38 3.56 -1.49 -12.94
C HIS A 38 4.53 -1.00 -11.86
N LEU A 39 5.56 -1.79 -11.51
CA LEU A 39 6.52 -1.45 -10.46
C LEU A 39 7.92 -1.89 -10.84
N ARG A 40 8.82 -0.95 -11.00
CA ARG A 40 10.25 -1.22 -11.15
C ARG A 40 10.86 -1.41 -9.77
N VAL A 41 11.55 -2.52 -9.57
CA VAL A 41 12.24 -2.84 -8.32
C VAL A 41 13.71 -3.04 -8.61
N GLN A 42 14.56 -2.24 -7.99
CA GLN A 42 16.00 -2.35 -8.10
C GLN A 42 16.60 -2.71 -6.74
N LYS A 43 17.36 -3.78 -6.68
CA LYS A 43 18.16 -4.12 -5.52
C LYS A 43 19.37 -3.19 -5.47
N THR A 44 19.58 -2.51 -4.34
CA THR A 44 20.67 -1.54 -4.18
C THR A 44 21.42 -1.84 -2.89
N GLY A 45 22.68 -2.20 -2.99
CA GLY A 45 23.60 -2.35 -1.86
C GLY A 45 23.26 -3.51 -0.93
N THR A 46 24.22 -4.36 -0.76
CA THR A 46 24.14 -5.55 0.05
C THR A 46 25.19 -5.47 1.15
N GLN A 47 24.80 -5.06 2.35
CA GLN A 47 25.53 -5.54 3.51
C GLN A 47 24.96 -6.94 3.84
N GLY A 48 25.54 -7.97 3.20
CA GLY A 48 25.31 -9.35 3.57
C GLY A 48 24.11 -10.07 2.98
N LEU A 49 23.42 -9.54 1.95
CA LEU A 49 22.35 -10.26 1.29
C LEU A 49 22.24 -9.92 -0.19
N LEU A 50 22.19 -10.97 -0.99
CA LEU A 50 21.57 -11.00 -2.30
C LEU A 50 22.41 -10.37 -3.42
N ASP A 51 23.58 -10.90 -3.63
CA ASP A 51 24.15 -10.87 -4.96
C ASP A 51 23.38 -11.87 -5.82
N ASP A 52 22.89 -11.41 -6.97
CA ASP A 52 22.26 -12.22 -8.00
C ASP A 52 23.25 -13.10 -8.74
N ASP A 53 24.37 -13.42 -8.13
CA ASP A 53 25.30 -14.42 -8.66
C ASP A 53 24.54 -15.73 -8.76
N GLU A 54 24.51 -16.29 -9.94
CA GLU A 54 23.86 -17.57 -10.28
C GLU A 54 24.26 -18.72 -9.32
N ASN A 55 25.22 -18.50 -8.42
CA ASN A 55 25.77 -19.45 -7.47
C ASN A 55 25.79 -19.02 -6.00
N GLY A 56 25.27 -17.86 -5.58
CA GLY A 56 25.58 -17.37 -4.25
C GLY A 56 24.46 -16.65 -3.51
N GLY A 57 23.74 -17.35 -2.65
CA GLY A 57 23.09 -16.75 -1.51
C GLY A 57 24.11 -16.40 -0.42
N CYS A 58 23.80 -15.42 0.44
CA CYS A 58 24.67 -15.11 1.59
C CYS A 58 24.46 -16.11 2.74
N THR A 59 25.40 -16.11 3.68
CA THR A 59 25.25 -16.83 4.94
C THR A 59 24.80 -15.87 6.03
N VAL A 60 23.72 -16.21 6.73
CA VAL A 60 23.23 -15.46 7.89
C VAL A 60 23.57 -16.26 9.15
N ALA A 61 24.55 -15.77 9.91
CA ALA A 61 25.02 -16.42 11.14
C ALA A 61 23.92 -16.45 12.21
N VAL A 62 24.11 -17.30 13.22
CA VAL A 62 23.20 -17.42 14.37
C VAL A 62 23.05 -16.07 15.08
N ARG A 63 21.81 -15.69 15.39
CA ARG A 63 21.44 -14.43 16.06
C ARG A 63 21.91 -13.16 15.34
N THR A 64 22.18 -13.26 14.04
CA THR A 64 22.44 -12.10 13.20
C THR A 64 21.28 -11.83 12.25
N GLN A 65 21.31 -10.70 11.58
CA GLN A 65 20.36 -10.35 10.55
C GLN A 65 21.08 -9.90 9.29
N ALA A 66 20.43 -10.15 8.18
CA ALA A 66 20.82 -9.65 6.90
C ALA A 66 19.80 -8.63 6.39
N ARG A 67 20.21 -7.66 5.58
CA ARG A 67 19.39 -6.56 5.10
C ARG A 67 19.30 -6.57 3.58
N LEU A 68 18.10 -6.57 3.05
CA LEU A 68 17.80 -6.30 1.65
C LEU A 68 17.38 -4.83 1.50
N LEU A 69 18.05 -4.10 0.63
CA LEU A 69 17.69 -2.72 0.29
C LEU A 69 17.15 -2.66 -1.13
N LEU A 70 15.94 -2.17 -1.28
CA LEU A 70 15.24 -2.00 -2.54
C LEU A 70 14.95 -0.54 -2.80
N MET A 71 15.20 -0.11 -4.04
CA MET A 71 14.61 1.10 -4.59
C MET A 71 13.45 0.69 -5.49
N VAL A 72 12.31 1.34 -5.32
CA VAL A 72 11.11 1.06 -6.09
C VAL A 72 10.64 2.33 -6.79
N GLU A 73 10.13 2.18 -8.01
CA GLU A 73 9.48 3.25 -8.75
C GLU A 73 8.19 2.71 -9.35
N VAL A 74 7.07 3.36 -9.03
CA VAL A 74 5.78 2.95 -9.57
C VAL A 74 5.54 3.59 -10.94
N ALA A 75 5.21 2.76 -11.93
CA ALA A 75 4.90 3.19 -13.29
C ALA A 75 3.40 3.32 -13.55
N ALA A 76 2.57 2.52 -12.86
CA ALA A 76 1.12 2.53 -12.99
C ALA A 76 0.44 2.09 -11.69
N PRO A 77 -0.85 2.43 -11.46
CA PRO A 77 -1.62 1.91 -10.34
C PRO A 77 -1.67 0.38 -10.33
N PHE A 78 -1.59 -0.20 -9.15
CA PHE A 78 -1.61 -1.65 -8.93
C PHE A 78 -2.46 -2.00 -7.70
N ASP A 79 -3.06 -3.19 -7.71
CA ASP A 79 -3.83 -3.75 -6.60
C ASP A 79 -3.03 -4.81 -5.83
N ASP A 80 -2.22 -5.58 -6.55
CA ASP A 80 -1.35 -6.62 -5.99
C ASP A 80 0.12 -6.22 -6.04
N ALA A 81 0.80 -6.34 -4.88
CA ALA A 81 2.26 -6.21 -4.82
C ALA A 81 2.95 -7.41 -5.49
N PRO A 82 4.16 -7.22 -6.05
CA PRO A 82 4.95 -8.32 -6.60
C PRO A 82 5.14 -9.46 -5.61
N ALA A 83 5.12 -10.69 -6.10
CA ALA A 83 5.53 -11.83 -5.29
C ALA A 83 7.02 -11.76 -4.99
N MET A 84 7.38 -12.19 -3.79
CA MET A 84 8.76 -12.30 -3.32
C MET A 84 8.93 -13.69 -2.72
N ARG A 85 10.01 -14.38 -3.05
CA ARG A 85 10.37 -15.68 -2.46
C ARG A 85 11.67 -15.54 -1.70
N VAL A 86 11.67 -16.01 -0.46
CA VAL A 86 12.89 -16.08 0.36
C VAL A 86 13.32 -17.52 0.45
N CYS A 87 14.51 -17.80 -0.07
CA CYS A 87 15.09 -19.15 -0.09
C CYS A 87 16.29 -19.20 0.83
N PHE A 88 16.52 -20.33 1.48
CA PHE A 88 17.74 -20.60 2.24
C PHE A 88 17.95 -22.11 2.40
N THR A 89 19.17 -22.49 2.77
CA THR A 89 19.56 -23.87 3.05
C THR A 89 19.92 -24.01 4.52
N THR A 90 19.38 -25.03 5.18
CA THR A 90 19.75 -25.39 6.57
C THR A 90 21.05 -26.22 6.59
N PRO A 91 21.72 -26.38 7.75
CA PRO A 91 22.92 -27.19 7.88
C PRO A 91 22.74 -28.67 7.50
N GLY A 92 21.51 -29.16 7.55
CA GLY A 92 21.16 -30.51 7.08
C GLY A 92 21.07 -30.63 5.55
N GLY A 93 21.29 -29.56 4.81
CA GLY A 93 21.18 -29.54 3.35
C GLY A 93 19.75 -29.35 2.84
N GLU A 94 18.77 -29.17 3.71
CA GLU A 94 17.38 -28.92 3.30
C GLU A 94 17.23 -27.51 2.78
N VAL A 95 16.63 -27.39 1.59
CA VAL A 95 16.28 -26.10 0.97
C VAL A 95 14.86 -25.72 1.37
N HIS A 96 14.71 -24.52 1.89
CA HIS A 96 13.42 -23.95 2.24
C HIS A 96 13.11 -22.77 1.33
N GLU A 97 11.85 -22.65 0.92
CA GLU A 97 11.33 -21.54 0.15
C GLU A 97 10.05 -21.01 0.81
N TYR A 98 10.02 -19.69 1.08
CA TYR A 98 8.87 -19.02 1.67
C TYR A 98 8.31 -18.01 0.69
N PRO A 99 7.08 -18.23 0.16
CA PRO A 99 6.39 -17.26 -0.67
C PRO A 99 5.89 -16.10 0.20
N LEU A 100 6.21 -14.90 -0.22
CA LEU A 100 5.82 -13.64 0.42
C LEU A 100 5.30 -12.68 -0.65
N ARG A 101 4.76 -11.56 -0.22
CA ARG A 101 4.52 -10.39 -1.07
C ARG A 101 5.44 -9.26 -0.63
N LEU A 102 5.91 -8.48 -1.58
CA LEU A 102 6.64 -7.26 -1.27
C LEU A 102 5.73 -6.35 -0.41
N PRO A 103 6.19 -5.84 0.75
CA PRO A 103 5.36 -5.09 1.67
C PRO A 103 5.11 -3.66 1.18
N ILE A 104 4.34 -3.53 0.09
CA ILE A 104 4.02 -2.29 -0.59
C ILE A 104 2.57 -2.30 -1.03
N VAL A 105 1.89 -1.19 -0.88
CA VAL A 105 0.51 -0.97 -1.30
C VAL A 105 0.39 0.31 -2.12
N ALA A 106 -0.64 0.43 -2.95
CA ALA A 106 -0.83 1.58 -3.82
C ALA A 106 -0.84 2.92 -3.06
N THR A 107 -1.40 2.95 -1.85
CA THR A 107 -1.45 4.17 -1.04
C THR A 107 -0.07 4.69 -0.59
N CYS A 108 0.98 3.89 -0.72
CA CYS A 108 2.36 4.36 -0.49
C CYS A 108 2.76 5.52 -1.42
N PHE A 109 2.20 5.55 -2.63
CA PHE A 109 2.49 6.55 -3.68
C PHE A 109 1.40 7.63 -3.80
N MET A 110 0.52 7.72 -2.83
CA MET A 110 -0.48 8.77 -2.76
C MET A 110 0.10 10.03 -2.11
N GLU A 111 -0.27 11.19 -2.64
CA GLU A 111 0.03 12.49 -2.06
C GLU A 111 -1.28 13.23 -1.81
N PRO A 112 -1.52 13.72 -0.58
CA PRO A 112 -2.76 14.40 -0.23
C PRO A 112 -2.95 15.67 -1.04
N VAL A 113 -4.19 15.92 -1.44
CA VAL A 113 -4.60 17.14 -2.16
C VAL A 113 -5.75 17.77 -1.41
N THR A 114 -5.63 19.07 -1.12
CA THR A 114 -6.74 19.85 -0.56
C THR A 114 -7.61 20.36 -1.70
N LEU A 115 -8.91 20.12 -1.62
CA LEU A 115 -9.91 20.62 -2.56
C LEU A 115 -10.98 21.40 -1.80
N GLU A 116 -11.42 22.50 -2.39
CA GLU A 116 -12.63 23.18 -1.94
C GLU A 116 -13.87 22.32 -2.17
N PRO A 117 -14.91 22.41 -1.32
CA PRO A 117 -16.10 21.57 -1.37
C PRO A 117 -16.76 21.50 -2.75
N GLU A 118 -16.92 22.63 -3.40
CA GLU A 118 -17.53 22.71 -4.74
C GLU A 118 -16.69 21.97 -5.79
N ALA A 119 -15.37 22.15 -5.75
CA ALA A 119 -14.44 21.48 -6.66
C ALA A 119 -14.42 19.96 -6.42
N PHE A 120 -14.49 19.52 -5.14
CA PHE A 120 -14.61 18.12 -4.80
C PHE A 120 -15.91 17.54 -5.37
N MET A 121 -17.05 18.15 -5.08
CA MET A 121 -18.36 17.65 -5.50
C MET A 121 -18.52 17.63 -7.03
N HIS A 122 -17.97 18.63 -7.72
CA HIS A 122 -17.94 18.63 -9.18
C HIS A 122 -17.16 17.43 -9.73
N ARG A 123 -15.94 17.19 -9.23
CA ARG A 123 -15.12 16.04 -9.64
C ARG A 123 -15.76 14.73 -9.23
N TRP A 124 -16.35 14.66 -8.03
CA TRP A 124 -17.05 13.48 -7.55
C TRP A 124 -18.16 13.04 -8.50
N LYS A 125 -18.99 13.98 -8.95
CA LYS A 125 -20.05 13.72 -9.93
C LYS A 125 -19.50 13.32 -11.30
N SER A 126 -18.45 13.99 -11.77
CA SER A 126 -17.85 13.72 -13.09
C SER A 126 -17.19 12.35 -13.21
N LEU A 127 -16.83 11.74 -12.07
CA LEU A 127 -16.20 10.41 -11.99
C LEU A 127 -17.22 9.30 -11.65
N GLU A 128 -18.51 9.60 -11.63
CA GLU A 128 -19.55 8.59 -11.42
C GLU A 128 -19.61 7.60 -12.59
N GLY A 129 -19.69 6.30 -12.26
CA GLY A 129 -19.83 5.23 -13.28
C GLY A 129 -18.95 4.03 -12.99
N GLN A 130 -19.35 2.89 -13.58
CA GLN A 130 -18.77 1.57 -13.26
C GLN A 130 -17.26 1.45 -13.49
N ASP A 131 -16.75 2.16 -14.50
CA ASP A 131 -15.32 2.08 -14.85
C ASP A 131 -14.43 3.02 -14.03
N ARG A 132 -15.02 3.87 -13.20
CA ARG A 132 -14.29 4.91 -12.44
C ARG A 132 -14.52 4.82 -10.94
N GLU A 133 -15.54 4.08 -10.54
CA GLU A 133 -15.99 3.93 -9.17
C GLU A 133 -15.79 2.50 -8.68
N CYS A 134 -15.27 2.36 -7.45
CA CYS A 134 -15.32 1.13 -6.69
C CYS A 134 -15.98 1.41 -5.35
N GLN A 135 -17.01 0.64 -5.03
CA GLN A 135 -17.75 0.78 -3.78
C GLN A 135 -17.90 -0.57 -3.10
N GLU A 136 -17.85 -0.55 -1.77
CA GLU A 136 -18.13 -1.73 -0.95
C GLU A 136 -18.69 -1.31 0.41
N VAL A 137 -19.59 -2.14 0.95
CA VAL A 137 -20.13 -1.98 2.30
C VAL A 137 -19.56 -3.08 3.18
N ILE A 138 -18.99 -2.69 4.32
CA ILE A 138 -18.51 -3.61 5.35
C ILE A 138 -19.29 -3.41 6.64
N LYS A 139 -19.54 -4.50 7.37
CA LYS A 139 -20.07 -4.45 8.73
C LYS A 139 -18.95 -4.53 9.73
N THR A 140 -19.08 -3.81 10.84
CA THR A 140 -18.20 -3.99 11.99
C THR A 140 -18.43 -5.38 12.60
N PRO A 141 -17.41 -6.01 13.19
CA PRO A 141 -17.60 -7.24 13.98
C PRO A 141 -18.64 -7.03 15.08
N PRO A 142 -19.36 -8.10 15.50
CA PRO A 142 -20.39 -7.98 16.53
C PRO A 142 -19.88 -7.48 17.89
N ASP A 143 -18.61 -7.69 18.17
CA ASP A 143 -17.89 -7.29 19.38
C ASP A 143 -17.14 -5.96 19.23
N ALA A 144 -17.23 -5.31 18.07
CA ALA A 144 -16.63 -4.01 17.86
C ALA A 144 -17.32 -2.92 18.70
N PRO A 145 -16.60 -1.89 19.14
CA PRO A 145 -17.21 -0.74 19.81
C PRO A 145 -18.24 -0.05 18.90
N PRO A 146 -19.26 0.61 19.48
CA PRO A 146 -20.23 1.34 18.69
C PRO A 146 -19.55 2.42 17.85
N ILE A 147 -20.12 2.69 16.68
CA ILE A 147 -19.64 3.78 15.82
C ILE A 147 -20.10 5.11 16.43
N ASP A 148 -19.21 5.76 17.16
CA ASP A 148 -19.37 7.06 17.79
C ASP A 148 -18.42 8.11 17.20
N GLU A 149 -18.41 9.30 17.77
CA GLU A 149 -17.51 10.38 17.34
C GLU A 149 -16.03 10.01 17.45
N GLU A 150 -15.66 9.25 18.51
CA GLU A 150 -14.27 8.84 18.70
C GLU A 150 -13.85 7.78 17.65
N TYR A 151 -14.76 6.88 17.30
CA TYR A 151 -14.55 5.98 16.18
C TYR A 151 -14.36 6.76 14.88
N MET A 152 -15.19 7.78 14.62
CA MET A 152 -15.05 8.61 13.41
C MET A 152 -13.74 9.41 13.36
N LYS A 153 -13.19 9.84 14.50
CA LYS A 153 -11.86 10.45 14.55
C LYS A 153 -10.76 9.46 14.09
N ARG A 154 -10.89 8.19 14.46
CA ARG A 154 -9.98 7.13 13.96
C ARG A 154 -10.15 6.93 12.45
N ILE A 155 -11.36 6.95 11.92
CA ILE A 155 -11.61 6.89 10.48
C ILE A 155 -10.98 8.08 9.75
N VAL A 156 -11.13 9.30 10.28
CA VAL A 156 -10.47 10.50 9.74
C VAL A 156 -8.95 10.26 9.67
N LYS A 157 -8.35 9.77 10.75
CA LYS A 157 -6.91 9.50 10.80
C LYS A 157 -6.47 8.42 9.80
N ILE A 158 -7.28 7.37 9.63
CA ILE A 158 -7.03 6.36 8.59
C ILE A 158 -7.03 6.99 7.21
N VAL A 159 -8.03 7.82 6.89
CA VAL A 159 -8.15 8.46 5.58
C VAL A 159 -7.01 9.44 5.34
N THR A 160 -6.66 10.27 6.33
CA THR A 160 -5.66 11.34 6.16
C THR A 160 -4.22 10.84 6.27
N GLU A 161 -3.90 10.07 7.29
CA GLU A 161 -2.53 9.62 7.56
C GLU A 161 -2.25 8.24 6.91
N GLY A 162 -3.19 7.29 7.06
CA GLY A 162 -3.04 5.93 6.57
C GLY A 162 -3.12 5.82 5.05
N LEU A 163 -4.14 6.41 4.46
CA LEU A 163 -4.36 6.40 3.01
C LEU A 163 -3.76 7.61 2.29
N LYS A 164 -3.28 8.60 3.03
CA LYS A 164 -2.69 9.85 2.52
C LYS A 164 -3.65 10.66 1.63
N PHE A 165 -4.86 10.92 2.14
CA PHE A 165 -5.81 11.82 1.50
C PHE A 165 -5.88 13.15 2.24
N GLY A 166 -5.89 14.26 1.51
CA GLY A 166 -6.25 15.55 2.04
C GLY A 166 -7.76 15.56 2.35
N ARG A 167 -8.13 15.83 3.61
CA ARG A 167 -9.54 15.94 3.99
C ARG A 167 -10.21 17.10 3.26
N CYS A 168 -11.41 16.88 2.75
CA CYS A 168 -12.24 17.90 2.17
C CYS A 168 -13.23 18.40 3.24
N GLU A 169 -12.82 19.43 3.98
CA GLU A 169 -13.68 20.05 4.99
C GLU A 169 -14.86 20.76 4.32
N GLY A 170 -16.07 20.61 4.90
CA GLY A 170 -17.28 21.20 4.34
C GLY A 170 -17.97 20.40 3.22
N CYS A 171 -17.35 19.32 2.72
CA CYS A 171 -18.01 18.40 1.78
C CYS A 171 -19.04 17.49 2.46
N ASP A 172 -18.86 17.27 3.75
CA ASP A 172 -19.63 16.28 4.50
C ASP A 172 -20.82 16.94 5.19
N THR A 173 -22.02 16.46 4.89
CA THR A 173 -23.28 16.98 5.46
C THR A 173 -23.58 16.39 6.82
N THR A 174 -22.87 15.36 7.22
CA THR A 174 -23.05 14.65 8.50
C THR A 174 -21.70 14.33 9.14
N PRO A 175 -21.65 14.20 10.49
CA PRO A 175 -20.42 13.79 11.17
C PRO A 175 -20.00 12.34 10.88
N TRP A 176 -20.87 11.58 10.23
CA TRP A 176 -20.68 10.18 9.87
C TRP A 176 -20.06 9.99 8.48
N THR A 177 -19.56 11.04 7.87
CA THR A 177 -18.95 10.99 6.55
C THR A 177 -17.56 11.63 6.58
N VAL A 178 -16.61 11.02 5.87
CA VAL A 178 -15.27 11.56 5.65
C VAL A 178 -14.97 11.53 4.16
N SER A 179 -14.77 12.71 3.59
CA SER A 179 -14.39 12.87 2.19
C SER A 179 -12.95 13.35 2.05
N GLY A 180 -12.23 12.84 1.07
CA GLY A 180 -10.84 13.20 0.85
C GLY A 180 -10.39 13.08 -0.60
N ALA A 181 -9.34 13.83 -0.93
CA ALA A 181 -8.72 13.82 -2.24
C ALA A 181 -7.22 13.55 -2.16
N SER A 182 -6.71 12.86 -3.15
CA SER A 182 -5.29 12.54 -3.26
C SER A 182 -4.88 12.40 -4.72
N THR A 183 -3.58 12.38 -4.96
CA THR A 183 -3.00 12.08 -6.27
C THR A 183 -2.06 10.89 -6.16
N PHE A 184 -2.35 9.84 -6.93
CA PHE A 184 -1.41 8.74 -7.10
C PHE A 184 -0.30 9.18 -8.07
N ARG A 185 0.93 9.19 -7.59
CA ARG A 185 2.12 9.59 -8.33
C ARG A 185 2.69 8.43 -9.11
N THR A 186 3.04 8.65 -10.39
CA THR A 186 3.77 7.67 -11.19
C THR A 186 5.07 8.25 -11.75
N GLY A 187 6.03 7.38 -12.03
CA GLY A 187 7.23 7.72 -12.79
C GLY A 187 7.02 7.71 -14.30
N ALA A 188 5.84 7.26 -14.76
CA ALA A 188 5.50 7.26 -16.17
C ALA A 188 5.32 8.68 -16.72
N LYS A 189 5.70 8.88 -17.98
CA LYS A 189 5.62 10.17 -18.66
C LYS A 189 4.76 10.10 -19.90
N ASP A 190 4.05 11.18 -20.16
CA ASP A 190 3.33 11.37 -21.42
C ASP A 190 4.31 11.71 -22.57
N LEU A 191 3.80 11.83 -23.78
CA LEU A 191 4.55 12.19 -24.97
C LEU A 191 5.24 13.56 -24.89
N LYS A 192 4.82 14.41 -23.96
CA LYS A 192 5.39 15.74 -23.69
C LYS A 192 6.41 15.73 -22.54
N GLY A 193 6.63 14.57 -21.91
CA GLY A 193 7.56 14.42 -20.78
C GLY A 193 6.95 14.75 -19.40
N ASN A 194 5.66 15.05 -19.30
CA ASN A 194 5.00 15.29 -18.02
C ASN A 194 4.67 13.98 -17.31
N ASN A 195 4.74 13.97 -15.97
CA ASN A 195 4.36 12.79 -15.20
C ASN A 195 2.86 12.49 -15.35
N ILE A 196 2.54 11.23 -15.62
CA ILE A 196 1.16 10.74 -15.65
C ILE A 196 0.74 10.43 -14.22
N ASN A 197 -0.07 11.32 -13.64
CA ASN A 197 -0.58 11.15 -12.28
C ASN A 197 -2.09 10.88 -12.31
N VAL A 198 -2.59 10.14 -11.32
CA VAL A 198 -4.01 9.77 -11.23
C VAL A 198 -4.65 10.45 -10.02
N GLY A 199 -5.57 11.38 -10.26
CA GLY A 199 -6.41 11.96 -9.21
C GLY A 199 -7.34 10.90 -8.62
N CYS A 200 -7.43 10.86 -7.30
CA CYS A 200 -8.26 9.93 -6.57
C CYS A 200 -9.11 10.64 -5.52
N LEU A 201 -10.38 10.31 -5.47
CA LEU A 201 -11.33 10.77 -4.46
C LEU A 201 -11.81 9.58 -3.64
N VAL A 202 -11.94 9.77 -2.33
CA VAL A 202 -12.48 8.78 -1.41
C VAL A 202 -13.62 9.38 -0.60
N ARG A 203 -14.61 8.55 -0.30
CA ARG A 203 -15.68 8.86 0.65
C ARG A 203 -15.96 7.64 1.52
N VAL A 204 -15.89 7.83 2.82
CA VAL A 204 -16.21 6.82 3.83
C VAL A 204 -17.45 7.31 4.58
N GLU A 205 -18.52 6.55 4.50
CA GLU A 205 -19.82 6.87 5.12
C GLU A 205 -20.14 5.79 6.15
N ALA A 206 -20.27 6.20 7.40
CA ALA A 206 -20.65 5.31 8.50
C ALA A 206 -22.17 5.30 8.66
N ASN A 207 -22.70 4.13 8.99
CA ASN A 207 -24.08 3.96 9.47
C ASN A 207 -24.04 3.39 10.89
N PRO A 208 -24.08 4.24 11.93
CA PRO A 208 -24.02 3.78 13.33
C PRO A 208 -25.13 2.81 13.70
N THR A 209 -26.33 3.01 13.18
CA THR A 209 -27.51 2.17 13.49
C THR A 209 -27.33 0.72 13.03
N HIS A 210 -26.63 0.53 11.93
CA HIS A 210 -26.42 -0.80 11.33
C HIS A 210 -24.99 -1.33 11.53
N GLY A 211 -24.13 -0.61 12.25
CA GLY A 211 -22.72 -0.99 12.46
C GLY A 211 -22.01 -1.23 11.13
N ALA A 212 -22.11 -0.30 10.19
CA ALA A 212 -21.61 -0.50 8.84
C ALA A 212 -20.89 0.73 8.29
N PHE A 213 -19.93 0.50 7.39
CA PHE A 213 -19.27 1.54 6.61
C PHE A 213 -19.43 1.27 5.13
N ARG A 214 -19.75 2.30 4.37
CA ARG A 214 -19.66 2.32 2.92
C ARG A 214 -18.40 3.05 2.51
N VAL A 215 -17.51 2.39 1.79
CA VAL A 215 -16.29 2.98 1.22
C VAL A 215 -16.49 3.11 -0.27
N THR A 216 -16.38 4.32 -0.79
CA THR A 216 -16.47 4.62 -2.22
C THR A 216 -15.20 5.34 -2.65
N THR A 217 -14.56 4.86 -3.70
CA THR A 217 -13.39 5.50 -4.33
C THR A 217 -13.67 5.78 -5.78
N ARG A 218 -13.26 6.95 -6.27
CA ARG A 218 -13.46 7.38 -7.66
C ARG A 218 -12.17 7.91 -8.26
N THR A 219 -11.78 7.37 -9.41
CA THR A 219 -10.61 7.80 -10.18
C THR A 219 -10.85 7.64 -11.67
N LEU A 220 -10.00 8.22 -12.51
CA LEU A 220 -9.99 7.92 -13.95
C LEU A 220 -9.36 6.56 -14.29
N HIS A 221 -8.75 5.88 -13.31
CA HIS A 221 -8.06 4.60 -13.51
C HIS A 221 -8.72 3.50 -12.66
N PRO A 222 -9.46 2.56 -13.25
CA PRO A 222 -10.25 1.56 -12.51
C PRO A 222 -9.46 0.79 -11.46
N LEU A 223 -8.23 0.38 -11.81
CA LEU A 223 -7.37 -0.36 -10.91
C LEU A 223 -6.94 0.48 -9.69
N CYS A 224 -6.76 1.80 -9.86
CA CYS A 224 -6.48 2.72 -8.76
C CYS A 224 -7.67 2.80 -7.78
N SER A 225 -8.90 2.92 -8.31
CA SER A 225 -10.12 2.92 -7.48
C SER A 225 -10.21 1.63 -6.66
N LYS A 226 -10.00 0.48 -7.30
CA LYS A 226 -10.04 -0.84 -6.66
C LYS A 226 -8.97 -0.97 -5.57
N ALA A 227 -7.72 -0.62 -5.89
CA ALA A 227 -6.59 -0.73 -4.97
C ALA A 227 -6.77 0.12 -3.71
N VAL A 228 -7.14 1.39 -3.88
CA VAL A 228 -7.38 2.31 -2.75
C VAL A 228 -8.56 1.83 -1.90
N LYS A 229 -9.66 1.39 -2.53
CA LYS A 229 -10.80 0.82 -1.80
C LYS A 229 -10.36 -0.39 -0.96
N ASN A 230 -9.61 -1.32 -1.52
CA ASN A 230 -9.17 -2.52 -0.82
C ASN A 230 -8.29 -2.19 0.41
N VAL A 231 -7.35 -1.25 0.27
CA VAL A 231 -6.52 -0.79 1.40
C VAL A 231 -7.38 -0.10 2.46
N ALA A 232 -8.33 0.75 2.06
CA ALA A 232 -9.25 1.41 2.98
C ALA A 232 -10.07 0.42 3.79
N LEU A 233 -10.65 -0.61 3.14
CA LEU A 233 -11.43 -1.65 3.80
C LEU A 233 -10.63 -2.42 4.84
N VAL A 234 -9.40 -2.81 4.52
CA VAL A 234 -8.50 -3.49 5.47
C VAL A 234 -8.19 -2.58 6.65
N SER A 235 -7.86 -1.31 6.40
CA SER A 235 -7.52 -0.35 7.45
C SER A 235 -8.70 -0.08 8.39
N ILE A 236 -9.93 0.03 7.86
CA ILE A 236 -11.13 0.24 8.66
C ILE A 236 -11.48 -1.01 9.49
N LYS A 237 -11.28 -2.23 8.96
CA LYS A 237 -11.49 -3.48 9.70
C LYS A 237 -10.53 -3.66 10.87
N LEU A 238 -9.37 -3.01 10.84
CA LEU A 238 -8.35 -3.07 11.88
C LEU A 238 -8.46 -1.94 12.91
N ALA A 239 -9.40 -0.99 12.74
CA ALA A 239 -9.61 0.17 13.60
C ALA A 239 -10.42 -0.15 14.85
#